data_750804d46f999990604acff4dedc4637
#
_entry.id   750804d46f999990604acff4dedc4637
#
_cell.length_a   1.000
_cell.length_b   1.000
_cell.length_c   1.000
_cell.angle_alpha   90.00
_cell.angle_beta   90.00
_cell.angle_gamma   90.00
#
_symmetry.space_group_name_H-M   'P 1'
#
loop_
_entity.id
_entity.type
_entity.pdbx_description
1 polymer ?
#
loop_
_entity_poly.entity_id
_entity_poly.type
_entity_poly.pdbx_seq_one_letter_code
_entity_poly.pdbx_strand_id
1 'polypeptide(L)'
;SSDLRFAYNLLEVCYYSVSDKKITLDIVKSINNTPNIFHDKDGDNYYDLLSAFQKSIRGSDVQASLYYLARLLEGGELEAICRRLQVIVYEDIGLANSSMGPKVVSACIAAREVGMPEATIILGTIIIEMALSPKSNSGESAIYNAINTVKNNGSYPVPSHIKKNNPAYKYPHNYKNSIVKQEYLPKELKGSKFYIPRENTFENKLKIIMENLEKINK
;
A
#
# COMPACT_ATOMS: atom_id res chain seq x y z
N SER A 1 25.07 0.99 -1.11
CA SER A 1 26.25 1.04 -0.25
C SER A 1 26.52 -0.27 0.50
N SER A 2 25.53 -0.94 1.12
CA SER A 2 25.71 -2.27 1.73
C SER A 2 26.09 -3.33 0.69
N ASP A 3 25.44 -3.29 -0.46
CA ASP A 3 25.69 -4.22 -1.58
C ASP A 3 27.09 -4.07 -2.19
N LEU A 4 27.59 -2.84 -2.27
CA LEU A 4 28.96 -2.57 -2.70
C LEU A 4 29.99 -3.12 -1.71
N ARG A 5 29.74 -2.93 -0.40
CA ARG A 5 30.65 -3.47 0.64
C ARG A 5 30.65 -5.00 0.61
N PHE A 6 29.47 -5.62 0.49
CA PHE A 6 29.37 -7.07 0.32
C PHE A 6 30.10 -7.57 -0.91
N ALA A 7 29.91 -6.91 -2.07
CA ALA A 7 30.59 -7.27 -3.31
C ALA A 7 32.12 -7.15 -3.20
N TYR A 8 32.63 -6.09 -2.59
CA TYR A 8 34.06 -5.93 -2.36
C TYR A 8 34.61 -6.98 -1.41
N ASN A 9 33.95 -7.26 -0.30
CA ASN A 9 34.36 -8.29 0.65
C ASN A 9 34.37 -9.68 -0.03
N LEU A 10 33.35 -10.00 -0.81
CA LEU A 10 33.28 -11.27 -1.54
C LEU A 10 34.43 -11.40 -2.56
N LEU A 11 34.69 -10.33 -3.32
CA LEU A 11 35.81 -10.31 -4.26
C LEU A 11 37.17 -10.47 -3.56
N GLU A 12 37.34 -9.82 -2.40
CA GLU A 12 38.57 -9.95 -1.59
C GLU A 12 38.77 -11.39 -1.10
N VAL A 13 37.70 -12.01 -0.56
CA VAL A 13 37.73 -13.41 -0.13
C VAL A 13 38.06 -14.32 -1.33
N CYS A 14 37.40 -14.11 -2.48
CA CYS A 14 37.69 -14.86 -3.70
C CYS A 14 39.16 -14.71 -4.13
N TYR A 15 39.70 -13.49 -4.11
CA TYR A 15 41.07 -13.20 -4.49
C TYR A 15 42.12 -13.92 -3.62
N TYR A 16 41.89 -13.95 -2.30
CA TYR A 16 42.78 -14.64 -1.36
C TYR A 16 42.60 -16.16 -1.32
N SER A 17 41.46 -16.68 -1.82
CA SER A 17 41.17 -18.12 -1.84
C SER A 17 41.81 -18.87 -3.04
N VAL A 18 42.33 -18.13 -4.04
CA VAL A 18 42.90 -18.74 -5.23
C VAL A 18 44.40 -18.44 -5.37
N SER A 19 45.18 -19.47 -5.71
CA SER A 19 46.63 -19.35 -5.81
C SER A 19 47.11 -18.56 -7.01
N ASP A 20 46.39 -18.65 -8.13
CA ASP A 20 46.69 -17.98 -9.40
C ASP A 20 46.07 -16.57 -9.51
N LYS A 21 45.39 -16.11 -8.44
CA LYS A 21 44.72 -14.81 -8.38
C LYS A 21 43.68 -14.57 -9.49
N LYS A 22 43.20 -15.64 -10.12
CA LYS A 22 42.19 -15.57 -11.17
C LYS A 22 40.84 -15.96 -10.62
N ILE A 23 39.99 -14.97 -10.45
CA ILE A 23 38.61 -15.13 -9.96
C ILE A 23 37.72 -15.59 -11.13
N THR A 24 37.12 -16.78 -10.99
CA THR A 24 36.13 -17.29 -11.94
C THR A 24 34.74 -17.30 -11.29
N LEU A 25 33.69 -17.38 -12.11
CA LEU A 25 32.31 -17.44 -11.61
C LEU A 25 32.10 -18.66 -10.69
N ASP A 26 32.75 -19.78 -10.96
CA ASP A 26 32.64 -21.00 -10.15
C ASP A 26 33.25 -20.82 -8.76
N ILE A 27 34.36 -20.08 -8.67
CA ILE A 27 35.01 -19.74 -7.39
C ILE A 27 34.08 -18.82 -6.60
N VAL A 28 33.49 -17.79 -7.22
CA VAL A 28 32.54 -16.90 -6.58
C VAL A 28 31.34 -17.69 -6.05
N LYS A 29 30.80 -18.61 -6.85
CA LYS A 29 29.68 -19.48 -6.44
C LYS A 29 30.06 -20.46 -5.33
N SER A 30 31.25 -20.99 -5.30
CA SER A 30 31.70 -21.92 -4.26
C SER A 30 31.94 -21.26 -2.91
N ILE A 31 32.34 -19.99 -2.91
CA ILE A 31 32.58 -19.19 -1.71
C ILE A 31 31.26 -18.58 -1.19
N ASN A 32 30.41 -18.16 -2.12
CA ASN A 32 29.09 -17.65 -1.80
C ASN A 32 28.09 -18.83 -1.69
N ASN A 33 28.17 -19.57 -0.58
CA ASN A 33 27.29 -20.70 -0.26
C ASN A 33 25.85 -20.26 0.10
N THR A 34 25.47 -19.02 -0.12
CA THR A 34 24.07 -18.61 0.00
C THR A 34 23.24 -19.34 -1.05
N PRO A 35 22.13 -20.00 -0.67
CA PRO A 35 21.20 -20.55 -1.66
C PRO A 35 20.88 -19.47 -2.68
N ASN A 36 20.78 -19.86 -3.94
CA ASN A 36 20.52 -18.93 -5.04
C ASN A 36 19.11 -18.34 -4.87
N ILE A 37 18.99 -17.31 -4.01
CA ILE A 37 17.75 -16.58 -3.69
C ILE A 37 17.51 -15.50 -4.75
N PHE A 38 18.41 -15.42 -5.77
CA PHE A 38 18.24 -14.48 -6.86
C PHE A 38 16.94 -14.79 -7.61
N HIS A 39 15.96 -13.98 -7.30
CA HIS A 39 14.76 -13.92 -8.11
C HIS A 39 15.16 -13.35 -9.47
N ASP A 40 14.81 -14.06 -10.51
CA ASP A 40 14.74 -13.48 -11.83
C ASP A 40 13.74 -12.32 -11.74
N LYS A 41 14.25 -11.07 -11.70
CA LYS A 41 13.44 -9.86 -11.49
C LYS A 41 12.41 -9.65 -12.59
N ASP A 42 12.62 -10.28 -13.74
CA ASP A 42 11.76 -10.24 -14.91
C ASP A 42 10.92 -11.52 -15.07
N GLY A 43 11.04 -12.49 -14.14
CA GLY A 43 10.36 -13.78 -14.24
C GLY A 43 9.07 -13.86 -13.42
N ASP A 44 8.16 -14.76 -13.83
CA ASP A 44 6.87 -15.04 -13.17
C ASP A 44 7.02 -15.29 -11.66
N ASN A 45 8.16 -15.86 -11.25
CA ASN A 45 8.46 -16.20 -9.86
C ASN A 45 8.60 -14.98 -8.94
N TYR A 46 9.07 -13.82 -9.43
CA TYR A 46 9.17 -12.58 -8.67
C TYR A 46 7.79 -11.94 -8.43
N TYR A 47 6.96 -11.87 -9.47
CA TYR A 47 5.60 -11.34 -9.36
C TYR A 47 4.72 -12.23 -8.50
N ASP A 48 4.91 -13.55 -8.57
CA ASP A 48 4.23 -14.51 -7.70
C ASP A 48 4.61 -14.31 -6.24
N LEU A 49 5.88 -14.04 -5.95
CA LEU A 49 6.36 -13.76 -4.59
C LEU A 49 5.74 -12.47 -4.03
N LEU A 50 5.73 -11.38 -4.80
CA LEU A 50 5.06 -10.13 -4.41
C LEU A 50 3.55 -10.33 -4.22
N SER A 51 2.93 -11.13 -5.07
CA SER A 51 1.51 -11.48 -4.97
C SER A 51 1.22 -12.31 -3.72
N ALA A 52 2.04 -13.31 -3.42
CA ALA A 52 1.92 -14.14 -2.23
C ALA A 52 2.11 -13.30 -0.94
N PHE A 53 3.09 -12.40 -0.94
CA PHE A 53 3.32 -11.44 0.14
C PHE A 53 2.08 -10.61 0.43
N GLN A 54 1.50 -9.96 -0.58
CA GLN A 54 0.27 -9.18 -0.42
C GLN A 54 -0.89 -10.05 0.04
N LYS A 55 -1.11 -11.21 -0.58
CA LYS A 55 -2.21 -12.12 -0.26
C LYS A 55 -2.13 -12.67 1.16
N SER A 56 -0.93 -12.93 1.68
CA SER A 56 -0.76 -13.39 3.07
C SER A 56 -1.14 -12.31 4.09
N ILE A 57 -0.76 -11.04 3.86
CA ILE A 57 -1.16 -9.90 4.69
C ILE A 57 -2.68 -9.70 4.62
N ARG A 58 -3.25 -9.73 3.41
CA ARG A 58 -4.70 -9.64 3.17
C ARG A 58 -5.46 -10.78 3.87
N GLY A 59 -4.92 -11.97 3.83
CA GLY A 59 -5.48 -13.18 4.47
C GLY A 59 -5.22 -13.27 5.98
N SER A 60 -4.54 -12.27 6.57
CA SER A 60 -4.20 -12.24 8.01
C SER A 60 -3.33 -13.42 8.46
N ASP A 61 -2.55 -14.01 7.55
CA ASP A 61 -1.56 -15.03 7.88
C ASP A 61 -0.22 -14.37 8.19
N VAL A 62 0.05 -14.20 9.49
CA VAL A 62 1.29 -13.56 9.98
C VAL A 62 2.53 -14.39 9.60
N GLN A 63 2.44 -15.71 9.69
CA GLN A 63 3.59 -16.58 9.45
C GLN A 63 4.00 -16.55 7.97
N ALA A 64 3.03 -16.67 7.07
CA ALA A 64 3.27 -16.55 5.65
C ALA A 64 3.76 -15.13 5.27
N SER A 65 3.19 -14.08 5.89
CA SER A 65 3.61 -12.70 5.64
C SER A 65 5.08 -12.47 5.99
N LEU A 66 5.52 -12.97 7.15
CA LEU A 66 6.92 -12.89 7.58
C LEU A 66 7.85 -13.73 6.70
N TYR A 67 7.42 -14.91 6.29
CA TYR A 67 8.19 -15.77 5.40
C TYR A 67 8.43 -15.11 4.03
N TYR A 68 7.37 -14.57 3.41
CA TYR A 68 7.51 -13.90 2.12
C TYR A 68 8.26 -12.57 2.24
N LEU A 69 8.12 -11.84 3.36
CA LEU A 69 8.97 -10.68 3.67
C LEU A 69 10.44 -11.07 3.68
N ALA A 70 10.80 -12.13 4.43
CA ALA A 70 12.18 -12.59 4.51
C ALA A 70 12.75 -12.94 3.14
N ARG A 71 11.99 -13.66 2.30
CA ARG A 71 12.41 -13.98 0.93
C ARG A 71 12.68 -12.73 0.08
N LEU A 72 11.83 -11.71 0.20
CA LEU A 72 12.02 -10.43 -0.52
C LEU A 72 13.23 -9.66 0.00
N LEU A 73 13.47 -9.66 1.32
CA LEU A 73 14.61 -9.00 1.94
C LEU A 73 15.93 -9.66 1.53
N GLU A 74 16.01 -10.99 1.54
CA GLU A 74 17.17 -11.75 1.06
C GLU A 74 17.44 -11.51 -0.45
N GLY A 75 16.39 -11.22 -1.22
CA GLY A 75 16.49 -10.79 -2.61
C GLY A 75 16.91 -9.32 -2.80
N GLY A 76 17.13 -8.57 -1.73
CA GLY A 76 17.52 -7.15 -1.80
C GLY A 76 16.37 -6.20 -2.20
N GLU A 77 15.12 -6.60 -2.06
CA GLU A 77 13.94 -5.92 -2.62
C GLU A 77 13.32 -4.86 -1.69
N LEU A 78 14.13 -4.16 -0.87
CA LEU A 78 13.66 -3.17 0.11
C LEU A 78 12.71 -2.14 -0.49
N GLU A 79 13.02 -1.59 -1.65
CA GLU A 79 12.19 -0.57 -2.31
C GLU A 79 10.85 -1.15 -2.82
N ALA A 80 10.88 -2.37 -3.36
CA ALA A 80 9.66 -3.04 -3.81
C ALA A 80 8.75 -3.38 -2.61
N ILE A 81 9.32 -3.85 -1.51
CA ILE A 81 8.61 -4.09 -0.24
C ILE A 81 7.93 -2.81 0.23
N CYS A 82 8.69 -1.72 0.41
CA CYS A 82 8.15 -0.44 0.91
C CYS A 82 7.04 0.10 0.01
N ARG A 83 7.21 0.01 -1.31
CA ARG A 83 6.17 0.43 -2.27
C ARG A 83 4.92 -0.42 -2.16
N ARG A 84 5.08 -1.74 -2.04
CA ARG A 84 3.96 -2.68 -1.93
C ARG A 84 3.20 -2.50 -0.61
N LEU A 85 3.88 -2.30 0.51
CA LEU A 85 3.24 -2.07 1.81
C LEU A 85 2.36 -0.82 1.81
N GLN A 86 2.81 0.27 1.15
CA GLN A 86 2.01 1.48 1.01
C GLN A 86 0.73 1.26 0.17
N VAL A 87 0.76 0.36 -0.81
CA VAL A 87 -0.45 -0.01 -1.56
C VAL A 87 -1.37 -0.86 -0.68
N ILE A 88 -0.84 -1.93 -0.07
CA ILE A 88 -1.61 -2.87 0.77
C ILE A 88 -2.34 -2.16 1.89
N VAL A 89 -1.69 -1.20 2.56
CA VAL A 89 -2.30 -0.52 3.72
C VAL A 89 -3.55 0.28 3.34
N TYR A 90 -3.61 0.84 2.14
CA TYR A 90 -4.80 1.58 1.67
C TYR A 90 -5.77 0.71 0.87
N GLU A 91 -5.29 -0.33 0.19
CA GLU A 91 -6.10 -1.28 -0.57
C GLU A 91 -6.84 -2.26 0.34
N ASP A 92 -6.12 -2.91 1.27
CA ASP A 92 -6.63 -4.05 2.03
C ASP A 92 -7.03 -3.72 3.47
N ILE A 93 -6.31 -2.80 4.15
CA ILE A 93 -6.63 -2.39 5.52
C ILE A 93 -7.56 -1.17 5.49
N GLY A 94 -7.21 -0.16 4.71
CA GLY A 94 -8.04 1.00 4.40
C GLY A 94 -8.70 1.62 5.63
N LEU A 95 -10.01 1.79 5.54
CA LEU A 95 -10.81 2.43 6.59
C LEU A 95 -11.07 1.53 7.80
N ALA A 96 -10.74 0.23 7.75
CA ALA A 96 -10.88 -0.63 8.93
C ALA A 96 -9.90 -0.27 10.05
N ASN A 97 -8.70 0.24 9.68
CA ASN A 97 -7.72 0.81 10.59
C ASN A 97 -6.98 1.98 9.95
N SER A 98 -7.61 3.15 9.94
CA SER A 98 -7.08 4.36 9.30
C SER A 98 -5.75 4.86 9.88
N SER A 99 -5.37 4.41 11.07
CA SER A 99 -4.07 4.76 11.69
C SER A 99 -2.89 4.02 11.08
N MET A 100 -3.13 2.91 10.36
CA MET A 100 -2.05 2.11 9.76
C MET A 100 -1.32 2.81 8.61
N GLY A 101 -2.01 3.63 7.81
CA GLY A 101 -1.39 4.34 6.69
C GLY A 101 -0.15 5.15 7.10
N PRO A 102 -0.27 6.12 8.01
CA PRO A 102 0.88 6.87 8.52
C PRO A 102 1.97 6.00 9.15
N LYS A 103 1.61 4.95 9.90
CA LYS A 103 2.57 4.03 10.51
C LYS A 103 3.41 3.30 9.46
N VAL A 104 2.78 2.78 8.42
CA VAL A 104 3.48 2.09 7.32
C VAL A 104 4.41 3.03 6.57
N VAL A 105 3.97 4.26 6.29
CA VAL A 105 4.83 5.27 5.65
C VAL A 105 6.04 5.56 6.52
N SER A 106 5.85 5.81 7.83
CA SER A 106 6.94 6.06 8.77
C SER A 106 7.90 4.88 8.88
N ALA A 107 7.38 3.64 8.93
CA ALA A 107 8.19 2.43 8.96
C ALA A 107 9.03 2.27 7.69
N CYS A 108 8.46 2.56 6.50
CA CYS A 108 9.19 2.53 5.24
C CYS A 108 10.30 3.58 5.17
N ILE A 109 10.05 4.79 5.70
CA ILE A 109 11.07 5.85 5.78
C ILE A 109 12.20 5.39 6.70
N ALA A 110 11.88 4.96 7.91
CA ALA A 110 12.87 4.49 8.89
C ALA A 110 13.69 3.31 8.35
N ALA A 111 13.05 2.33 7.68
CA ALA A 111 13.75 1.19 7.08
C ALA A 111 14.76 1.62 6.01
N ARG A 112 14.43 2.65 5.21
CA ARG A 112 15.38 3.21 4.23
C ARG A 112 16.53 3.98 4.87
N GLU A 113 16.26 4.72 5.95
CA GLU A 113 17.26 5.51 6.65
C GLU A 113 18.30 4.63 7.35
N VAL A 114 17.86 3.58 8.04
CA VAL A 114 18.78 2.68 8.75
C VAL A 114 19.45 1.67 7.81
N GLY A 115 18.74 1.26 6.75
CA GLY A 115 19.25 0.25 5.82
C GLY A 115 19.31 -1.17 6.39
N MET A 116 19.90 -2.08 5.62
CA MET A 116 20.08 -3.48 6.04
C MET A 116 21.31 -3.60 6.94
N PRO A 117 21.32 -4.49 7.95
CA PRO A 117 20.25 -5.47 8.27
C PRO A 117 19.14 -4.94 9.18
N GLU A 118 19.26 -3.76 9.80
CA GLU A 118 18.35 -3.23 10.81
C GLU A 118 16.93 -2.98 10.29
N ALA A 119 16.79 -2.67 9.00
CA ALA A 119 15.49 -2.52 8.34
C ALA A 119 14.58 -3.76 8.51
N THR A 120 15.16 -4.96 8.68
CA THR A 120 14.39 -6.20 8.89
C THR A 120 13.53 -6.13 10.14
N ILE A 121 14.03 -5.54 11.23
CA ILE A 121 13.32 -5.41 12.51
C ILE A 121 12.10 -4.50 12.34
N ILE A 122 12.29 -3.36 11.68
CA ILE A 122 11.23 -2.38 11.44
C ILE A 122 10.14 -2.99 10.57
N LEU A 123 10.53 -3.62 9.44
CA LEU A 123 9.58 -4.21 8.51
C LEU A 123 8.88 -5.44 9.09
N GLY A 124 9.58 -6.28 9.84
CA GLY A 124 8.97 -7.41 10.53
C GLY A 124 7.88 -6.97 11.52
N THR A 125 8.17 -5.93 12.31
CA THR A 125 7.22 -5.39 13.29
C THR A 125 5.96 -4.83 12.63
N ILE A 126 6.11 -4.00 11.59
CA ILE A 126 4.95 -3.39 10.93
C ILE A 126 4.11 -4.43 10.17
N ILE A 127 4.72 -5.47 9.61
CA ILE A 127 4.03 -6.56 8.92
C ILE A 127 3.11 -7.34 9.87
N ILE A 128 3.56 -7.61 11.10
CA ILE A 128 2.73 -8.28 12.11
C ILE A 128 1.48 -7.44 12.40
N GLU A 129 1.64 -6.14 12.62
CA GLU A 129 0.50 -5.25 12.87
C GLU A 129 -0.44 -5.16 11.65
N MET A 130 0.11 -5.10 10.43
CA MET A 130 -0.68 -5.09 9.19
C MET A 130 -1.47 -6.39 9.00
N ALA A 131 -0.82 -7.55 9.18
CA ALA A 131 -1.46 -8.84 9.02
C ALA A 131 -2.62 -9.03 10.01
N LEU A 132 -2.47 -8.58 11.26
CA LEU A 132 -3.49 -8.68 12.30
C LEU A 132 -4.50 -7.53 12.32
N SER A 133 -4.29 -6.48 11.54
CA SER A 133 -5.28 -5.40 11.40
C SER A 133 -6.58 -5.92 10.75
N PRO A 134 -7.74 -5.39 11.14
CA PRO A 134 -8.97 -5.62 10.38
C PRO A 134 -8.81 -5.13 8.94
N LYS A 135 -9.54 -5.73 8.03
CA LYS A 135 -9.44 -5.48 6.58
C LYS A 135 -10.68 -4.80 6.04
N SER A 136 -10.47 -3.84 5.13
CA SER A 136 -11.55 -3.23 4.35
C SER A 136 -11.02 -2.66 3.04
N ASN A 137 -11.58 -3.10 1.95
CA ASN A 137 -11.33 -2.56 0.62
C ASN A 137 -12.41 -1.56 0.18
N SER A 138 -13.17 -0.99 1.12
CA SER A 138 -14.27 -0.06 0.81
C SER A 138 -13.79 1.19 0.06
N GLY A 139 -12.62 1.72 0.43
CA GLY A 139 -12.02 2.88 -0.24
C GLY A 139 -11.59 2.58 -1.67
N GLU A 140 -10.92 1.45 -1.88
CA GLU A 140 -10.57 0.96 -3.23
C GLU A 140 -11.82 0.77 -4.09
N SER A 141 -12.81 0.03 -3.59
CA SER A 141 -14.06 -0.22 -4.30
C SER A 141 -14.78 1.08 -4.65
N ALA A 142 -14.81 2.05 -3.74
CA ALA A 142 -15.46 3.35 -3.95
C ALA A 142 -14.84 4.13 -5.12
N ILE A 143 -13.52 4.26 -5.13
CA ILE A 143 -12.85 5.02 -6.20
C ILE A 143 -12.94 4.31 -7.54
N TYR A 144 -12.82 2.98 -7.59
CA TYR A 144 -12.97 2.24 -8.84
C TYR A 144 -14.41 2.28 -9.38
N ASN A 145 -15.43 2.25 -8.52
CA ASN A 145 -16.82 2.44 -8.93
C ASN A 145 -17.02 3.83 -9.57
N ALA A 146 -16.45 4.88 -8.98
CA ALA A 146 -16.51 6.22 -9.54
C ALA A 146 -15.76 6.31 -10.89
N ILE A 147 -14.55 5.75 -10.99
CA ILE A 147 -13.77 5.70 -12.23
C ILE A 147 -14.53 4.96 -13.33
N ASN A 148 -15.10 3.80 -13.02
CA ASN A 148 -15.88 3.00 -13.99
C ASN A 148 -17.12 3.75 -14.46
N THR A 149 -17.78 4.49 -13.58
CA THR A 149 -18.92 5.35 -13.96
C THR A 149 -18.49 6.39 -14.97
N VAL A 150 -17.36 7.06 -14.77
CA VAL A 150 -16.84 8.04 -15.74
C VAL A 150 -16.44 7.37 -17.06
N LYS A 151 -15.78 6.20 -17.00
CA LYS A 151 -15.36 5.46 -18.21
C LYS A 151 -16.56 5.01 -19.06
N ASN A 152 -17.62 4.51 -18.41
CA ASN A 152 -18.76 3.92 -19.10
C ASN A 152 -19.77 4.97 -19.59
N ASN A 153 -19.95 6.05 -18.83
CA ASN A 153 -21.00 7.04 -19.10
C ASN A 153 -20.45 8.38 -19.62
N GLY A 154 -19.13 8.54 -19.68
CA GLY A 154 -18.49 9.82 -19.96
C GLY A 154 -18.55 10.78 -18.77
N SER A 155 -18.14 12.03 -18.99
CA SER A 155 -18.19 13.09 -17.98
C SER A 155 -19.46 13.91 -18.13
N TYR A 156 -20.27 13.96 -17.07
CA TYR A 156 -21.43 14.85 -17.01
C TYR A 156 -21.02 16.28 -16.61
N PRO A 157 -21.77 17.30 -17.02
CA PRO A 157 -21.43 18.68 -16.69
C PRO A 157 -21.55 18.95 -15.19
N VAL A 158 -20.61 19.72 -14.66
CA VAL A 158 -20.67 20.19 -13.25
C VAL A 158 -21.95 21.02 -13.04
N PRO A 159 -22.69 20.76 -11.95
CA PRO A 159 -23.89 21.55 -11.63
C PRO A 159 -23.59 23.06 -11.59
N SER A 160 -24.45 23.87 -12.20
CA SER A 160 -24.20 25.29 -12.42
C SER A 160 -23.91 26.05 -11.13
N HIS A 161 -24.65 25.77 -10.06
CA HIS A 161 -24.53 26.46 -8.78
C HIS A 161 -23.23 26.20 -8.02
N ILE A 162 -22.49 25.13 -8.30
CA ILE A 162 -21.17 24.86 -7.71
C ILE A 162 -20.00 25.22 -8.65
N LYS A 163 -20.28 25.78 -9.82
CA LYS A 163 -19.22 26.32 -10.70
C LYS A 163 -18.52 27.51 -10.05
N LYS A 164 -17.27 27.75 -10.43
CA LYS A 164 -16.47 28.86 -9.92
C LYS A 164 -17.22 30.19 -10.02
N ASN A 165 -17.21 30.97 -8.94
CA ASN A 165 -17.79 32.30 -8.84
C ASN A 165 -19.33 32.36 -9.05
N ASN A 166 -20.07 31.27 -8.90
CA ASN A 166 -21.52 31.30 -9.01
C ASN A 166 -22.13 31.78 -7.67
N PRO A 167 -22.95 32.85 -7.69
CA PRO A 167 -23.54 33.40 -6.45
C PRO A 167 -24.61 32.50 -5.82
N ALA A 168 -25.11 31.49 -6.56
CA ALA A 168 -26.07 30.52 -6.03
C ALA A 168 -25.40 29.42 -5.17
N TYR A 169 -24.06 29.40 -5.10
CA TYR A 169 -23.36 28.46 -4.26
C TYR A 169 -23.59 28.78 -2.77
N LYS A 170 -24.07 27.79 -2.05
CA LYS A 170 -24.25 27.89 -0.60
C LYS A 170 -22.96 27.44 0.09
N TYR A 171 -22.21 28.41 0.63
CA TYR A 171 -20.95 28.11 1.32
C TYR A 171 -21.22 27.45 2.70
N PRO A 172 -20.84 26.19 2.93
CA PRO A 172 -21.25 25.44 4.13
C PRO A 172 -20.87 26.11 5.45
N HIS A 173 -19.71 26.77 5.52
CA HIS A 173 -19.27 27.43 6.76
C HIS A 173 -20.16 28.63 7.21
N ASN A 174 -21.05 29.12 6.34
CA ASN A 174 -22.04 30.13 6.71
C ASN A 174 -23.29 29.53 7.37
N TYR A 175 -23.35 28.20 7.52
CA TYR A 175 -24.50 27.48 8.05
C TYR A 175 -24.12 26.72 9.33
N LYS A 176 -25.12 26.42 10.16
CA LYS A 176 -24.94 25.69 11.42
C LYS A 176 -24.24 24.35 11.16
N ASN A 177 -23.21 24.06 11.93
CA ASN A 177 -22.39 22.86 11.84
C ASN A 177 -21.70 22.68 10.47
N SER A 178 -21.56 23.73 9.67
CA SER A 178 -21.05 23.69 8.30
C SER A 178 -21.79 22.69 7.39
N ILE A 179 -23.09 22.52 7.60
CA ILE A 179 -23.95 21.63 6.81
C ILE A 179 -25.03 22.45 6.13
N VAL A 180 -25.20 22.24 4.82
CA VAL A 180 -26.22 22.90 4.02
C VAL A 180 -26.79 21.96 2.96
N LYS A 181 -28.11 21.96 2.81
CA LYS A 181 -28.77 21.18 1.76
C LYS A 181 -28.44 21.74 0.38
N GLN A 182 -27.66 21.01 -0.39
CA GLN A 182 -27.23 21.34 -1.74
C GLN A 182 -26.80 20.08 -2.48
N GLU A 183 -27.13 19.98 -3.77
CA GLU A 183 -26.71 18.87 -4.62
C GLU A 183 -25.27 19.13 -5.12
N TYR A 184 -24.42 18.14 -5.06
CA TYR A 184 -23.02 18.23 -5.54
C TYR A 184 -22.75 17.36 -6.76
N LEU A 185 -23.48 16.27 -6.91
CA LEU A 185 -23.37 15.43 -8.10
C LEU A 185 -24.14 16.02 -9.28
N PRO A 186 -23.72 15.75 -10.52
CA PRO A 186 -24.54 15.95 -11.69
C PRO A 186 -25.94 15.30 -11.52
N LYS A 187 -26.95 15.88 -12.11
CA LYS A 187 -28.33 15.38 -11.99
C LYS A 187 -28.50 13.94 -12.48
N GLU A 188 -27.70 13.56 -13.48
CA GLU A 188 -27.66 12.22 -14.08
C GLU A 188 -27.13 11.16 -13.08
N LEU A 189 -26.34 11.60 -12.10
CA LEU A 189 -25.77 10.75 -11.06
C LEU A 189 -26.45 10.93 -9.69
N LYS A 190 -27.58 11.64 -9.66
CA LYS A 190 -28.32 11.87 -8.41
C LYS A 190 -28.69 10.54 -7.76
N GLY A 191 -28.30 10.37 -6.48
CA GLY A 191 -28.55 9.15 -5.71
C GLY A 191 -27.52 8.05 -5.92
N SER A 192 -26.51 8.24 -6.80
CA SER A 192 -25.41 7.29 -6.92
C SER A 192 -24.62 7.16 -5.60
N LYS A 193 -24.28 5.93 -5.24
CA LYS A 193 -23.48 5.61 -4.05
C LYS A 193 -22.20 4.91 -4.49
N PHE A 194 -21.09 5.63 -4.45
CA PHE A 194 -19.77 5.06 -4.76
C PHE A 194 -19.14 4.39 -3.53
N TYR A 195 -19.21 5.05 -2.37
CA TYR A 195 -18.74 4.52 -1.12
C TYR A 195 -19.85 3.80 -0.36
N ILE A 196 -19.60 2.55 -0.02
CA ILE A 196 -20.48 1.69 0.79
C ILE A 196 -19.64 1.17 1.97
N PRO A 197 -19.94 1.61 3.21
CA PRO A 197 -19.21 1.17 4.39
C PRO A 197 -19.25 -0.35 4.58
N ARG A 198 -18.13 -0.94 4.99
CA ARG A 198 -18.07 -2.35 5.42
C ARG A 198 -18.37 -2.46 6.91
N GLU A 199 -18.66 -3.69 7.35
CA GLU A 199 -18.96 -3.97 8.77
C GLU A 199 -17.67 -4.06 9.59
N ASN A 200 -17.20 -2.92 10.11
CA ASN A 200 -16.13 -2.81 11.08
C ASN A 200 -16.35 -1.59 11.98
N THR A 201 -15.62 -1.54 13.08
CA THR A 201 -15.82 -0.50 14.13
C THR A 201 -15.72 0.92 13.61
N PHE A 202 -14.80 1.21 12.71
CA PHE A 202 -14.59 2.57 12.19
C PHE A 202 -15.64 2.93 11.13
N GLU A 203 -15.89 2.05 10.17
CA GLU A 203 -16.85 2.32 9.10
C GLU A 203 -18.29 2.33 9.58
N ASN A 204 -18.62 1.59 10.65
CA ASN A 204 -19.93 1.71 11.31
C ASN A 204 -20.17 3.13 11.86
N LYS A 205 -19.12 3.78 12.39
CA LYS A 205 -19.22 5.21 12.80
C LYS A 205 -19.43 6.13 11.59
N LEU A 206 -18.70 5.90 10.50
CA LEU A 206 -18.87 6.67 9.26
C LEU A 206 -20.27 6.49 8.67
N LYS A 207 -20.82 5.27 8.71
CA LYS A 207 -22.18 4.95 8.28
C LYS A 207 -23.22 5.80 9.04
N ILE A 208 -23.12 5.86 10.37
CA ILE A 208 -24.02 6.68 11.21
C ILE A 208 -23.91 8.17 10.82
N ILE A 209 -22.68 8.66 10.60
CA ILE A 209 -22.47 10.04 10.16
C ILE A 209 -23.15 10.28 8.81
N MET A 210 -22.96 9.41 7.83
CA MET A 210 -23.58 9.51 6.50
C MET A 210 -25.10 9.51 6.59
N GLU A 211 -25.70 8.61 7.36
CA GLU A 211 -27.15 8.54 7.54
C GLU A 211 -27.72 9.82 8.17
N ASN A 212 -27.01 10.41 9.13
CA ASN A 212 -27.40 11.67 9.74
C ASN A 212 -27.32 12.84 8.75
N LEU A 213 -26.25 12.89 7.94
CA LEU A 213 -26.11 13.89 6.87
C LEU A 213 -27.20 13.74 5.79
N GLU A 214 -27.55 12.51 5.41
CA GLU A 214 -28.64 12.25 4.46
C GLU A 214 -29.99 12.74 5.00
N LYS A 215 -30.25 12.60 6.31
CA LYS A 215 -31.52 13.12 6.95
C LYS A 215 -31.59 14.63 6.91
N ILE A 216 -30.48 15.34 7.08
CA ILE A 216 -30.43 16.80 7.01
C ILE A 216 -30.63 17.29 5.57
N ASN A 217 -30.16 16.52 4.61
CA ASN A 217 -30.21 16.85 3.18
C ASN A 217 -31.56 16.46 2.51
N LYS A 218 -32.41 15.70 3.18
CA LYS A 218 -33.79 15.44 2.75
C LYS A 218 -34.72 16.57 3.14
#